data_6aaa0000180f985fce2742cfc7c01b89
#
_entry.id   6aaa0000180f985fce2742cfc7c01b89
#
_cell.length_a   1.000
_cell.length_b   1.000
_cell.length_c   1.000
_cell.angle_alpha   90.00
_cell.angle_beta   90.00
_cell.angle_gamma   90.00
#
_symmetry.space_group_name_H-M   'P 1'
#
loop_
_entity.id
_entity.type
_entity.pdbx_description
1 polymer ?
#
loop_
_entity_poly.entity_id
_entity_poly.type
_entity_poly.pdbx_seq_one_letter_code
_entity_poly.pdbx_strand_id
1 'polypeptide(L)'
;PLYSYKVFERLSAGTGYTYFGDGNYDEVFYDEELDHDFASWVFGDSMEPTYLNGEVVLIKQTGFDYDGAVYAVDWDGQTYIKKVYREEDGLRLVSLNKRYGDKFAPYDEDPRIIGKIVGNFMPVEA
;
A
#
# COMPACT_ATOMS: atom_id res chain seq x y z
N PRO A 1 -13.87 12.49 18.97
CA PRO A 1 -13.89 13.13 17.66
C PRO A 1 -13.51 12.12 16.57
N LEU A 2 -13.96 12.40 15.33
CA LEU A 2 -13.58 11.60 14.17
C LEU A 2 -12.64 12.41 13.29
N TYR A 3 -11.67 11.72 12.71
CA TYR A 3 -10.71 12.31 11.78
C TYR A 3 -10.96 11.79 10.39
N SER A 4 -10.85 12.66 9.40
CA SER A 4 -11.13 12.36 8.00
C SER A 4 -9.87 11.90 7.28
N TYR A 5 -10.01 10.89 6.43
CA TYR A 5 -8.93 10.33 5.61
C TYR A 5 -9.37 10.26 4.16
N LYS A 6 -8.49 10.67 3.25
CA LYS A 6 -8.68 10.45 1.82
C LYS A 6 -8.03 9.13 1.44
N VAL A 7 -8.83 8.19 0.97
CA VAL A 7 -8.38 6.82 0.70
C VAL A 7 -8.49 6.54 -0.78
N PHE A 8 -7.38 6.17 -1.39
CA PHE A 8 -7.28 5.95 -2.84
C PHE A 8 -7.33 4.47 -3.17
N GLU A 9 -7.92 4.15 -4.33
CA GLU A 9 -7.87 2.79 -4.86
C GLU A 9 -6.50 2.52 -5.47
N ARG A 10 -5.91 3.53 -6.10
CA ARG A 10 -4.63 3.42 -6.78
C ARG A 10 -3.77 4.64 -6.51
N LEU A 11 -2.51 4.38 -6.25
CA LEU A 11 -1.47 5.40 -6.13
C LEU A 11 -0.46 5.16 -7.24
N SER A 12 -0.17 6.19 -8.02
CA SER A 12 0.76 6.09 -9.14
C SER A 12 1.99 6.94 -8.87
N ALA A 13 3.14 6.48 -9.37
CA ALA A 13 4.33 7.30 -9.40
C ALA A 13 4.11 8.43 -10.39
N GLY A 14 4.27 9.66 -9.93
CA GLY A 14 4.27 10.82 -10.80
C GLY A 14 5.60 10.99 -11.49
N THR A 15 5.73 12.07 -12.26
CA THR A 15 7.01 12.43 -12.88
C THR A 15 7.94 12.95 -11.78
N GLY A 16 9.13 12.36 -11.68
CA GLY A 16 10.10 12.75 -10.66
C GLY A 16 9.83 12.06 -9.32
N TYR A 17 9.70 12.84 -8.25
CA TYR A 17 9.66 12.32 -6.87
C TYR A 17 8.27 12.36 -6.25
N THR A 18 7.25 12.72 -7.01
CA THR A 18 5.91 12.95 -6.47
C THR A 18 5.01 11.78 -6.80
N TYR A 19 4.37 11.23 -5.77
CA TYR A 19 3.28 10.28 -5.92
C TYR A 19 1.96 10.99 -5.73
N PHE A 20 0.93 10.50 -6.39
CA PHE A 20 -0.41 11.03 -6.24
C PHE A 20 -1.42 9.92 -6.51
N GLY A 21 -2.61 10.10 -5.98
CA GLY A 21 -3.72 9.23 -6.31
C GLY A 21 -4.19 9.49 -7.74
N ASP A 22 -5.03 8.60 -8.24
CA ASP A 22 -5.59 8.67 -9.59
C ASP A 22 -6.69 9.74 -9.73
N GLY A 23 -6.91 10.56 -8.70
CA GLY A 23 -7.94 11.57 -8.65
C GLY A 23 -9.24 11.08 -8.03
N ASN A 24 -9.40 9.77 -7.86
CA ASN A 24 -10.56 9.17 -7.23
C ASN A 24 -10.22 8.76 -5.82
N TYR A 25 -10.93 9.31 -4.86
CA TYR A 25 -10.75 8.93 -3.47
C TYR A 25 -12.08 8.88 -2.76
N ASP A 26 -12.13 8.09 -1.69
CA ASP A 26 -13.23 8.06 -0.77
C ASP A 26 -12.84 8.78 0.51
N GLU A 27 -13.77 9.54 1.09
CA GLU A 27 -13.55 10.10 2.40
C GLU A 27 -14.09 9.13 3.44
N VAL A 28 -13.24 8.73 4.37
CA VAL A 28 -13.61 7.84 5.46
C VAL A 28 -13.17 8.44 6.79
N PHE A 29 -13.64 7.85 7.89
CA PHE A 29 -13.43 8.39 9.22
C PHE A 29 -12.87 7.34 10.17
N TYR A 30 -12.03 7.80 11.08
CA TYR A 30 -11.51 6.98 12.16
C TYR A 30 -11.36 7.83 13.41
N ASP A 31 -11.33 7.19 14.58
CA ASP A 31 -11.33 7.90 15.86
C ASP A 31 -9.94 8.29 16.36
N GLU A 32 -8.89 7.98 15.60
CA GLU A 32 -7.53 8.40 15.90
C GLU A 32 -6.94 9.18 14.72
N GLU A 33 -6.12 10.19 15.05
CA GLU A 33 -5.35 10.91 14.04
C GLU A 33 -3.99 10.24 13.91
N LEU A 34 -3.80 9.55 12.79
CA LEU A 34 -2.59 8.77 12.53
C LEU A 34 -1.76 9.44 11.45
N ASP A 35 -0.48 9.63 11.71
CA ASP A 35 0.43 10.27 10.77
C ASP A 35 0.64 9.38 9.54
N HIS A 36 0.56 9.98 8.36
CA HIS A 36 0.71 9.28 7.10
C HIS A 36 0.93 10.29 5.97
N ASP A 37 1.38 9.79 4.82
CA ASP A 37 1.46 10.58 3.60
C ASP A 37 0.33 10.22 2.64
N PHE A 38 0.01 8.92 2.54
CA PHE A 38 -1.07 8.40 1.70
C PHE A 38 -1.88 7.36 2.45
N ALA A 39 -3.12 7.17 2.01
CA ALA A 39 -3.97 6.09 2.49
C ALA A 39 -4.57 5.36 1.29
N SER A 40 -4.66 4.04 1.38
CA SER A 40 -5.17 3.19 0.31
C SER A 40 -6.04 2.08 0.88
N TRP A 41 -7.00 1.63 0.06
CA TRP A 41 -7.85 0.50 0.43
C TRP A 41 -7.09 -0.82 0.36
N VAL A 42 -7.48 -1.74 1.24
CA VAL A 42 -7.08 -3.15 1.15
C VAL A 42 -8.20 -3.91 0.45
N PHE A 43 -7.86 -4.56 -0.65
CA PHE A 43 -8.80 -5.39 -1.41
C PHE A 43 -8.40 -6.85 -1.29
N GLY A 44 -9.41 -7.71 -1.05
CA GLY A 44 -9.20 -9.14 -0.99
C GLY A 44 -8.54 -9.60 0.31
N ASP A 45 -8.11 -10.85 0.33
CA ASP A 45 -7.64 -11.52 1.53
C ASP A 45 -6.16 -11.95 1.48
N SER A 46 -5.41 -11.46 0.48
CA SER A 46 -4.02 -11.89 0.31
C SER A 46 -3.10 -11.45 1.44
N MET A 47 -3.49 -10.45 2.22
CA MET A 47 -2.68 -9.92 3.31
C MET A 47 -3.27 -10.25 4.69
N GLU A 48 -4.22 -11.17 4.75
CA GLU A 48 -4.70 -11.68 6.05
C GLU A 48 -3.62 -12.53 6.70
N PRO A 49 -3.58 -12.56 8.02
CA PRO A 49 -4.55 -11.99 8.96
C PRO A 49 -4.29 -10.52 9.35
N THR A 50 -3.19 -9.94 8.91
CA THR A 50 -2.79 -8.61 9.39
C THR A 50 -3.63 -7.49 8.78
N TYR A 51 -3.92 -7.58 7.49
CA TYR A 51 -4.68 -6.56 6.78
C TYR A 51 -5.91 -7.23 6.15
N LEU A 52 -7.09 -6.71 6.49
CA LEU A 52 -8.36 -7.32 6.06
C LEU A 52 -8.96 -6.53 4.91
N ASN A 53 -9.73 -7.22 4.08
CA ASN A 53 -10.50 -6.57 3.03
C ASN A 53 -11.38 -5.46 3.61
N GLY A 54 -11.34 -4.29 2.99
CA GLY A 54 -12.11 -3.14 3.45
C GLY A 54 -11.39 -2.27 4.48
N GLU A 55 -10.24 -2.69 4.97
CA GLU A 55 -9.41 -1.83 5.79
C GLU A 55 -8.68 -0.80 4.96
N VAL A 56 -8.25 0.25 5.63
CA VAL A 56 -7.36 1.29 5.10
C VAL A 56 -5.96 1.03 5.59
N VAL A 57 -4.98 1.10 4.70
CA VAL A 57 -3.57 1.11 5.09
C VAL A 57 -3.02 2.53 4.98
N LEU A 58 -2.15 2.87 5.91
CA LEU A 58 -1.48 4.16 5.98
C LEU A 58 -0.04 3.99 5.52
N ILE A 59 0.40 4.89 4.66
CA ILE A 59 1.67 4.79 3.93
C ILE A 59 2.51 6.01 4.22
N LYS A 60 3.77 5.79 4.60
CA LYS A 60 4.77 6.85 4.72
C LYS A 60 5.78 6.72 3.58
N GLN A 61 6.05 7.82 2.92
CA GLN A 61 6.96 7.89 1.78
C GLN A 61 8.40 7.98 2.26
N THR A 62 8.87 6.91 2.89
CA THR A 62 10.20 6.87 3.52
C THR A 62 11.22 6.06 2.73
N GLY A 63 10.84 5.57 1.54
CA GLY A 63 11.71 4.73 0.73
C GLY A 63 11.76 3.29 1.24
N PHE A 64 12.67 2.52 0.67
CA PHE A 64 12.85 1.13 1.06
C PHE A 64 13.68 1.07 2.35
N ASP A 65 13.18 0.34 3.33
CA ASP A 65 13.80 0.22 4.65
C ASP A 65 14.55 -1.10 4.77
N TYR A 66 13.82 -2.23 4.69
CA TYR A 66 14.44 -3.55 4.76
C TYR A 66 13.57 -4.60 4.05
N ASP A 67 14.23 -5.69 3.66
CA ASP A 67 13.54 -6.82 3.03
C ASP A 67 12.56 -7.46 4.01
N GLY A 68 11.35 -7.75 3.51
CA GLY A 68 10.31 -8.39 4.29
C GLY A 68 9.38 -7.45 5.02
N ALA A 69 9.62 -6.15 5.00
CA ALA A 69 8.63 -5.18 5.47
C ALA A 69 7.50 -5.07 4.45
N VAL A 70 6.35 -4.55 4.88
CA VAL A 70 5.19 -4.38 4.01
C VAL A 70 5.23 -2.98 3.40
N TYR A 71 5.09 -2.93 2.08
CA TYR A 71 5.12 -1.69 1.30
C TYR A 71 3.92 -1.62 0.36
N ALA A 72 3.60 -0.39 -0.01
CA ALA A 72 2.75 -0.13 -1.16
C ALA A 72 3.66 -0.02 -2.39
N VAL A 73 3.35 -0.77 -3.44
CA VAL A 73 4.14 -0.83 -4.67
C VAL A 73 3.25 -0.49 -5.86
N ASP A 74 3.72 0.44 -6.69
CA ASP A 74 3.11 0.75 -7.97
C ASP A 74 3.77 -0.12 -9.04
N TRP A 75 3.01 -1.03 -9.60
CA TRP A 75 3.50 -1.94 -10.63
C TRP A 75 2.33 -2.46 -11.46
N ASP A 76 2.57 -2.62 -12.76
CA ASP A 76 1.60 -3.23 -13.69
C ASP A 76 0.20 -2.59 -13.58
N GLY A 77 0.17 -1.27 -13.46
CA GLY A 77 -1.08 -0.51 -13.42
C GLY A 77 -1.87 -0.63 -12.13
N GLN A 78 -1.31 -1.20 -11.08
CA GLN A 78 -2.00 -1.43 -9.81
C GLN A 78 -1.14 -1.02 -8.64
N THR A 79 -1.78 -0.81 -7.50
CA THR A 79 -1.12 -0.62 -6.21
C THR A 79 -1.19 -1.94 -5.45
N TYR A 80 -0.02 -2.50 -5.16
CA TYR A 80 0.09 -3.75 -4.39
C TYR A 80 0.50 -3.44 -2.97
N ILE A 81 -0.14 -4.09 -2.01
CA ILE A 81 0.26 -4.07 -0.60
C ILE A 81 0.83 -5.44 -0.31
N LYS A 82 2.14 -5.54 -0.16
CA LYS A 82 2.85 -6.82 -0.03
C LYS A 82 4.10 -6.67 0.82
N LYS A 83 4.56 -7.77 1.38
CA LYS A 83 5.95 -7.85 1.83
C LYS A 83 6.84 -7.78 0.60
N VAL A 84 7.91 -7.01 0.68
CA VAL A 84 8.78 -6.81 -0.48
C VAL A 84 10.20 -7.23 -0.16
N TYR A 85 10.78 -8.03 -1.06
CA TYR A 85 12.17 -8.43 -1.01
C TYR A 85 12.85 -7.95 -2.29
N ARG A 86 13.98 -7.26 -2.15
CA ARG A 86 14.77 -6.85 -3.30
C ARG A 86 15.67 -8.00 -3.72
N GLU A 87 15.55 -8.38 -5.00
CA GLU A 87 16.38 -9.40 -5.61
C GLU A 87 17.21 -8.78 -6.73
N GLU A 88 18.08 -9.57 -7.35
CA GLU A 88 18.99 -9.04 -8.37
C GLU A 88 18.25 -8.43 -9.56
N ASP A 89 17.17 -9.08 -10.02
CA ASP A 89 16.46 -8.70 -11.23
C ASP A 89 15.12 -8.02 -11.00
N GLY A 90 14.70 -7.86 -9.75
CA GLY A 90 13.39 -7.26 -9.48
C GLY A 90 12.98 -7.36 -8.02
N LEU A 91 11.72 -7.05 -7.79
CA LEU A 91 11.10 -7.11 -6.47
C LEU A 91 10.24 -8.36 -6.36
N ARG A 92 10.45 -9.13 -5.30
CA ARG A 92 9.54 -10.23 -4.96
C ARG A 92 8.47 -9.69 -4.03
N LEU A 93 7.23 -9.85 -4.44
CA LEU A 93 6.06 -9.38 -3.70
C LEU A 93 5.40 -10.60 -3.05
N VAL A 94 5.40 -10.62 -1.73
CA VAL A 94 4.98 -11.80 -0.97
C VAL A 94 3.72 -11.48 -0.18
N SER A 95 2.69 -12.30 -0.37
CA SER A 95 1.46 -12.20 0.40
C SER A 95 1.65 -12.78 1.80
N LEU A 96 0.99 -12.19 2.79
CA LEU A 96 0.97 -12.76 4.15
C LEU A 96 0.15 -14.04 4.19
N ASN A 97 -0.94 -14.09 3.43
CA ASN A 97 -1.77 -15.29 3.31
C ASN A 97 -1.06 -16.29 2.40
N LYS A 98 -0.67 -17.42 2.98
CA LYS A 98 0.13 -18.43 2.29
C LYS A 98 -0.60 -19.19 1.19
N ARG A 99 -1.90 -18.99 1.06
CA ARG A 99 -2.65 -19.55 -0.08
C ARG A 99 -2.32 -18.85 -1.39
N TYR A 100 -1.70 -17.66 -1.32
CA TYR A 100 -1.30 -16.90 -2.49
C TYR A 100 0.19 -17.08 -2.76
N GLY A 101 0.53 -17.37 -4.01
CA GLY A 101 1.92 -17.44 -4.43
C GLY A 101 2.54 -16.06 -4.54
N ASP A 102 3.86 -16.03 -4.55
CA ASP A 102 4.61 -14.79 -4.74
C ASP A 102 4.41 -14.23 -6.14
N LYS A 103 4.51 -12.91 -6.26
CA LYS A 103 4.60 -12.24 -7.56
C LYS A 103 6.00 -11.67 -7.71
N PHE A 104 6.48 -11.65 -8.93
CA PHE A 104 7.79 -11.07 -9.21
C PHE A 104 7.62 -9.89 -10.17
N ALA A 105 8.13 -8.73 -9.75
CA ALA A 105 8.08 -7.49 -10.52
C ALA A 105 9.47 -7.16 -11.02
N PRO A 106 9.80 -7.47 -12.29
CA PRO A 106 11.14 -7.22 -12.83
C PRO A 106 11.44 -5.72 -12.86
N TYR A 107 12.70 -5.36 -12.66
CA TYR A 107 13.08 -3.93 -12.71
C TYR A 107 12.84 -3.30 -14.06
N ASP A 108 12.87 -4.06 -15.15
CA ASP A 108 12.59 -3.51 -16.47
C ASP A 108 11.11 -3.15 -16.69
N GLU A 109 10.24 -3.57 -15.80
CA GLU A 109 8.83 -3.12 -15.77
C GLU A 109 8.61 -1.96 -14.82
N ASP A 110 9.69 -1.39 -14.30
CA ASP A 110 9.69 -0.19 -13.46
C ASP A 110 8.76 -0.26 -12.25
N PRO A 111 8.83 -1.31 -11.42
CA PRO A 111 8.08 -1.33 -10.17
C PRO A 111 8.64 -0.27 -9.23
N ARG A 112 7.74 0.46 -8.57
CA ARG A 112 8.14 1.55 -7.68
C ARG A 112 7.55 1.37 -6.30
N ILE A 113 8.39 1.53 -5.29
CA ILE A 113 7.93 1.52 -3.90
C ILE A 113 7.39 2.91 -3.59
N ILE A 114 6.08 2.97 -3.33
CA ILE A 114 5.41 4.22 -2.95
C ILE A 114 5.80 4.60 -1.54
N GLY A 115 5.80 3.64 -0.64
CA GLY A 115 6.18 3.85 0.74
C GLY A 115 5.91 2.64 1.61
N LYS A 116 6.30 2.76 2.88
CA LYS A 116 6.15 1.71 3.88
C LYS A 116 4.78 1.81 4.53
N ILE A 117 4.16 0.66 4.77
CA ILE A 117 2.91 0.61 5.53
C ILE A 117 3.24 0.83 7.00
N VAL A 118 2.62 1.83 7.60
CA VAL A 118 2.88 2.22 9.01
C VAL A 118 1.66 2.06 9.89
N GLY A 119 0.51 1.71 9.34
CA GLY A 119 -0.69 1.49 10.13
C GLY A 119 -1.84 1.03 9.25
N ASN A 120 -2.90 0.62 9.90
CA ASN A 120 -4.13 0.20 9.25
C ASN A 120 -5.30 0.38 10.21
N PHE A 121 -6.47 0.57 9.65
CA PHE A 121 -7.69 0.65 10.45
C PHE A 121 -8.91 0.25 9.61
N MET A 122 -9.97 -0.18 10.30
CA MET A 122 -11.28 -0.36 9.69
C MET A 122 -12.04 0.96 9.84
N PRO A 123 -12.52 1.58 8.75
CA PRO A 123 -13.26 2.82 8.85
C PRO A 123 -14.48 2.70 9.75
N VAL A 124 -14.80 3.77 10.45
CA VAL A 124 -16.02 3.86 11.25
C VAL A 124 -17.02 4.74 10.53
N GLU A 125 -18.29 4.52 10.79
CA GLU A 125 -19.34 5.36 10.23
C GLU A 125 -19.37 6.71 10.92
N ALA A 126 -19.56 7.76 10.11
CA ALA A 126 -19.66 9.12 10.61
C ALA A 126 -21.08 9.42 11.12
#